data_27b53f8e80579a6ebe5a9bb407a65933
#
_entry.id   27b53f8e80579a6ebe5a9bb407a65933
#
_cell.length_a   1.000
_cell.length_b   1.000
_cell.length_c   1.000
_cell.angle_alpha   90.00
_cell.angle_beta   90.00
_cell.angle_gamma   90.00
#
_symmetry.space_group_name_H-M   'P 1'
#
loop_
_entity.id
_entity.type
_entity.pdbx_description
1 polymer ?
#
loop_
_entity_poly.entity_id
_entity_poly.type
_entity_poly.pdbx_seq_one_letter_code
_entity_poly.pdbx_strand_id
1 'polypeptide(L)'
;IGGAGSHEFHVLAESGEDDIVFSNGSDYAANIEKAEAVPRETSRPAPAEELRLVDTPETKTIAALVEKFNLPIEKTIKTLIVRAEEEGKLIALVIRGDHELNEIKAAQQPGVASPLVMATDAELRDAIGAGAGSLGPLNLPLPIIIDRSVELMSDFGIGANIDDKHYFGVNWERDLPVPTVADLRNVVAGDPSPDGKGTLEIKRGIEVGHIFQLGNKYS
;
A
#
# COMPACT_ATOMS: atom_id res chain seq x y z
N ILE A 1 -1.52 26.79 18.16
CA ILE A 1 -2.51 26.55 17.13
C ILE A 1 -1.89 26.59 15.75
N GLY A 2 -1.70 27.73 15.14
CA GLY A 2 -1.02 27.80 13.85
C GLY A 2 0.48 27.62 13.91
N GLY A 3 1.08 27.79 15.08
CA GLY A 3 2.53 27.78 15.22
C GLY A 3 3.20 26.46 14.91
N ALA A 4 2.65 25.36 15.39
CA ALA A 4 3.22 24.03 15.13
C ALA A 4 3.05 23.62 13.66
N GLY A 5 1.88 23.86 13.09
CA GLY A 5 1.62 23.58 11.68
C GLY A 5 2.48 24.43 10.74
N SER A 6 2.62 25.72 11.06
CA SER A 6 3.47 26.63 10.28
C SER A 6 4.94 26.23 10.33
N HIS A 7 5.42 25.81 11.48
CA HIS A 7 6.80 25.37 11.65
C HIS A 7 7.05 24.08 10.83
N GLU A 8 6.13 23.14 10.88
CA GLU A 8 6.22 21.90 10.11
C GLU A 8 6.24 22.18 8.61
N PHE A 9 5.37 23.07 8.11
CA PHE A 9 5.39 23.48 6.71
C PHE A 9 6.72 24.06 6.30
N HIS A 10 7.31 24.91 7.13
CA HIS A 10 8.60 25.52 6.85
C HIS A 10 9.70 24.45 6.71
N VAL A 11 9.75 23.49 7.62
CA VAL A 11 10.74 22.41 7.58
C VAL A 11 10.54 21.52 6.34
N LEU A 12 9.30 21.15 6.06
CA LEU A 12 8.99 20.32 4.89
C LEU A 12 9.30 21.03 3.58
N ALA A 13 9.00 22.33 3.50
CA ALA A 13 9.25 23.12 2.31
C ALA A 13 10.74 23.26 1.96
N GLU A 14 11.62 23.20 2.97
CA GLU A 14 13.06 23.30 2.73
C GLU A 14 13.62 22.13 1.94
N SER A 15 13.01 20.95 2.01
CA SER A 15 13.48 19.79 1.25
C SER A 15 13.30 19.97 -0.27
N GLY A 16 12.20 20.60 -0.69
CA GLY A 16 11.92 20.96 -2.07
C GLY A 16 11.67 19.79 -3.03
N GLU A 17 12.10 18.59 -2.68
CA GLU A 17 12.04 17.42 -3.56
C GLU A 17 10.89 16.48 -3.22
N ASP A 18 10.54 16.38 -1.94
CA ASP A 18 9.50 15.47 -1.49
C ASP A 18 8.11 16.06 -1.64
N ASP A 19 7.13 15.20 -1.84
CA ASP A 19 5.74 15.60 -1.84
C ASP A 19 5.27 15.85 -0.41
N ILE A 20 4.45 16.87 -0.27
CA ILE A 20 3.82 17.25 1.00
C ILE A 20 2.34 16.92 0.93
N VAL A 21 1.86 16.28 1.97
CA VAL A 21 0.46 15.90 2.13
C VAL A 21 -0.18 16.85 3.14
N PHE A 22 -1.33 17.40 2.82
CA PHE A 22 -2.07 18.25 3.76
C PHE A 22 -3.57 18.13 3.57
N SER A 23 -4.30 18.38 4.66
CA SER A 23 -5.76 18.32 4.66
C SER A 23 -6.36 19.61 4.11
N ASN A 24 -7.49 19.49 3.40
CA ASN A 24 -8.28 20.65 3.00
C ASN A 24 -9.25 21.11 4.09
N GLY A 25 -9.38 20.37 5.19
CA GLY A 25 -10.33 20.68 6.27
C GLY A 25 -9.69 20.98 7.62
N SER A 26 -8.35 20.96 7.70
CA SER A 26 -7.59 21.24 8.94
C SER A 26 -6.17 21.70 8.59
N ASP A 27 -5.35 21.91 9.60
CA ASP A 27 -3.94 22.25 9.43
C ASP A 27 -3.01 21.01 9.43
N TYR A 28 -3.59 19.82 9.31
CA TYR A 28 -2.78 18.59 9.19
C TYR A 28 -1.86 18.69 7.97
N ALA A 29 -0.59 18.42 8.17
CA ALA A 29 0.41 18.36 7.12
C ALA A 29 1.51 17.37 7.50
N ALA A 30 2.03 16.67 6.50
CA ALA A 30 3.13 15.73 6.70
C ALA A 30 3.84 15.47 5.36
N ASN A 31 5.10 15.06 5.45
CA ASN A 31 5.79 14.52 4.29
C ASN A 31 5.09 13.20 3.88
N ILE A 32 5.00 12.94 2.57
CA ILE A 32 4.32 11.75 2.05
C ILE A 32 4.90 10.45 2.60
N GLU A 33 6.17 10.43 2.93
CA GLU A 33 6.82 9.26 3.54
C GLU A 33 6.24 8.91 4.91
N LYS A 34 5.66 9.88 5.60
CA LYS A 34 5.17 9.73 6.98
C LYS A 34 3.66 9.89 7.12
N ALA A 35 3.00 10.46 6.12
CA ALA A 35 1.56 10.70 6.19
C ALA A 35 0.80 9.39 6.38
N GLU A 36 -0.05 9.32 7.40
CA GLU A 36 -0.85 8.14 7.68
C GLU A 36 -1.92 7.96 6.59
N ALA A 37 -2.01 6.76 6.07
CA ALA A 37 -3.00 6.40 5.06
C ALA A 37 -4.21 5.74 5.71
N VAL A 38 -5.30 6.48 5.78
CA VAL A 38 -6.57 6.01 6.33
C VAL A 38 -7.43 5.50 5.17
N PRO A 39 -7.98 4.27 5.24
CA PRO A 39 -8.85 3.77 4.19
C PRO A 39 -10.13 4.62 4.06
N ARG A 40 -10.63 4.73 2.83
CA ARG A 40 -11.91 5.39 2.55
C ARG A 40 -13.09 4.54 2.99
N GLU A 41 -12.94 3.22 2.89
CA GLU A 41 -13.92 2.25 3.33
C GLU A 41 -13.95 2.17 4.85
N THR A 42 -15.13 1.96 5.42
CA THR A 42 -15.31 1.83 6.88
C THR A 42 -15.62 0.41 7.30
N SER A 43 -15.98 -0.45 6.36
CA SER A 43 -16.31 -1.85 6.62
C SER A 43 -16.06 -2.68 5.37
N ARG A 44 -15.91 -3.98 5.58
CA ARG A 44 -15.72 -4.95 4.50
C ARG A 44 -17.08 -5.37 3.96
N PRO A 45 -17.33 -5.26 2.63
CA PRO A 45 -18.55 -5.80 2.03
C PRO A 45 -18.64 -7.32 2.24
N ALA A 46 -19.85 -7.84 2.32
CA ALA A 46 -20.05 -9.28 2.42
C ALA A 46 -19.59 -9.98 1.14
N PRO A 47 -19.06 -11.22 1.24
CA PRO A 47 -18.70 -12.00 0.07
C PRO A 47 -19.88 -12.21 -0.88
N ALA A 48 -19.65 -11.98 -2.17
CA ALA A 48 -20.64 -12.15 -3.23
C ALA A 48 -20.21 -13.17 -4.28
N GLU A 49 -18.93 -13.48 -4.36
CA GLU A 49 -18.37 -14.39 -5.36
C GLU A 49 -17.76 -15.62 -4.70
N GLU A 50 -17.74 -16.72 -5.44
CA GLU A 50 -17.07 -17.94 -5.01
C GLU A 50 -15.58 -17.89 -5.36
N LEU A 51 -14.76 -18.54 -4.55
CA LEU A 51 -13.33 -18.71 -4.83
C LEU A 51 -13.17 -19.58 -6.06
N ARG A 52 -12.36 -19.13 -7.02
CA ARG A 52 -12.05 -19.89 -8.23
C ARG A 52 -10.59 -19.71 -8.63
N LEU A 53 -9.99 -20.81 -9.04
CA LEU A 53 -8.63 -20.83 -9.59
C LEU A 53 -8.74 -20.66 -11.11
N VAL A 54 -8.01 -19.71 -11.66
CA VAL A 54 -8.08 -19.34 -13.08
C VAL A 54 -6.68 -19.36 -13.68
N ASP A 55 -6.57 -19.92 -14.90
CA ASP A 55 -5.34 -19.84 -15.68
C ASP A 55 -5.18 -18.43 -16.22
N THR A 56 -4.04 -17.81 -15.93
CA THR A 56 -3.74 -16.43 -16.32
C THR A 56 -2.38 -16.37 -17.02
N PRO A 57 -2.25 -17.01 -18.21
CA PRO A 57 -0.96 -17.06 -18.89
C PRO A 57 -0.46 -15.66 -19.26
N GLU A 58 0.84 -15.46 -19.10
CA GLU A 58 1.50 -14.19 -19.44
C GLU A 58 0.88 -12.95 -18.77
N THR A 59 0.27 -13.12 -17.59
CA THR A 59 -0.38 -12.06 -16.84
C THR A 59 0.43 -11.81 -15.57
N LYS A 60 1.46 -10.95 -15.67
CA LYS A 60 2.44 -10.74 -14.59
C LYS A 60 2.34 -9.35 -13.94
N THR A 61 1.47 -8.49 -14.45
CA THR A 61 1.28 -7.14 -13.93
C THR A 61 -0.18 -6.91 -13.57
N ILE A 62 -0.41 -5.95 -12.67
CA ILE A 62 -1.78 -5.54 -12.32
C ILE A 62 -2.52 -5.03 -13.56
N ALA A 63 -1.85 -4.24 -14.40
CA ALA A 63 -2.45 -3.73 -15.63
C ALA A 63 -2.91 -4.84 -16.56
N ALA A 64 -2.09 -5.90 -16.75
CA ALA A 64 -2.44 -7.04 -17.58
C ALA A 64 -3.63 -7.81 -16.99
N LEU A 65 -3.65 -7.97 -15.66
CA LEU A 65 -4.74 -8.66 -14.97
C LEU A 65 -6.07 -7.92 -15.16
N VAL A 66 -6.06 -6.61 -14.98
CA VAL A 66 -7.23 -5.75 -15.18
C VAL A 66 -7.71 -5.82 -16.63
N GLU A 67 -6.81 -5.68 -17.59
CA GLU A 67 -7.14 -5.66 -19.02
C GLU A 67 -7.66 -7.00 -19.51
N LYS A 68 -6.92 -8.09 -19.23
CA LYS A 68 -7.25 -9.42 -19.79
C LYS A 68 -8.46 -10.07 -19.12
N PHE A 69 -8.68 -9.81 -17.83
CA PHE A 69 -9.72 -10.49 -17.07
C PHE A 69 -10.84 -9.55 -16.62
N ASN A 70 -10.81 -8.30 -17.07
CA ASN A 70 -11.82 -7.29 -16.76
C ASN A 70 -12.10 -7.17 -15.27
N LEU A 71 -11.06 -7.28 -14.46
CA LEU A 71 -11.14 -7.16 -13.01
C LEU A 71 -10.94 -5.69 -12.61
N PRO A 72 -11.86 -5.10 -11.83
CA PRO A 72 -11.64 -3.73 -11.32
C PRO A 72 -10.32 -3.64 -10.56
N ILE A 73 -9.55 -2.59 -10.80
CA ILE A 73 -8.24 -2.43 -10.16
C ILE A 73 -8.35 -2.41 -8.62
N GLU A 74 -9.46 -1.91 -8.08
CA GLU A 74 -9.75 -1.86 -6.65
C GLU A 74 -9.99 -3.25 -6.05
N LYS A 75 -10.11 -4.26 -6.90
CA LYS A 75 -10.25 -5.67 -6.49
C LYS A 75 -8.97 -6.48 -6.74
N THR A 76 -7.87 -5.80 -7.04
CA THR A 76 -6.56 -6.45 -7.20
C THR A 76 -5.68 -6.16 -6.01
N ILE A 77 -4.73 -7.05 -5.74
CA ILE A 77 -3.70 -6.83 -4.73
C ILE A 77 -2.33 -7.15 -5.31
N LYS A 78 -1.31 -6.51 -4.75
CA LYS A 78 0.10 -6.80 -4.99
C LYS A 78 0.68 -7.46 -3.76
N THR A 79 1.32 -8.60 -3.93
CA THR A 79 2.03 -9.28 -2.85
C THR A 79 3.52 -9.13 -3.10
N LEU A 80 4.17 -8.36 -2.24
CA LEU A 80 5.59 -8.03 -2.36
C LEU A 80 6.37 -8.80 -1.29
N ILE A 81 7.35 -9.57 -1.72
CA ILE A 81 8.16 -10.36 -0.79
C ILE A 81 9.45 -9.61 -0.51
N VAL A 82 9.73 -9.40 0.76
CA VAL A 82 10.91 -8.69 1.23
C VAL A 82 11.68 -9.54 2.23
N ARG A 83 12.94 -9.19 2.45
CA ARG A 83 13.75 -9.86 3.46
C ARG A 83 13.24 -9.51 4.85
N ALA A 84 13.21 -10.53 5.71
CA ALA A 84 12.89 -10.34 7.12
C ALA A 84 14.13 -9.84 7.87
N GLU A 85 13.90 -9.31 9.08
CA GLU A 85 14.98 -8.92 9.99
C GLU A 85 15.89 -10.10 10.30
N GLU A 86 15.30 -11.29 10.49
CA GLU A 86 16.06 -12.52 10.67
C GLU A 86 16.68 -12.95 9.35
N GLU A 87 18.00 -13.15 9.35
CA GLU A 87 18.76 -13.55 8.16
C GLU A 87 18.22 -14.84 7.55
N GLY A 88 18.11 -14.85 6.23
CA GLY A 88 17.63 -16.02 5.49
C GLY A 88 16.10 -16.19 5.48
N LYS A 89 15.36 -15.30 6.14
CA LYS A 89 13.90 -15.37 6.19
C LYS A 89 13.29 -14.28 5.32
N LEU A 90 12.04 -14.51 4.88
CA LEU A 90 11.26 -13.60 4.04
C LEU A 90 9.93 -13.31 4.70
N ILE A 91 9.33 -12.19 4.33
CA ILE A 91 8.02 -11.77 4.79
C ILE A 91 7.25 -11.15 3.62
N ALA A 92 5.95 -11.34 3.59
CA ALA A 92 5.09 -10.80 2.55
C ALA A 92 4.40 -9.52 3.01
N LEU A 93 4.43 -8.51 2.15
CA LEU A 93 3.71 -7.25 2.32
C LEU A 93 2.65 -7.17 1.24
N VAL A 94 1.41 -6.93 1.62
CA VAL A 94 0.28 -6.95 0.68
C VAL A 94 -0.39 -5.58 0.66
N ILE A 95 -0.48 -5.00 -0.54
CA ILE A 95 -1.16 -3.72 -0.77
C ILE A 95 -2.17 -3.86 -1.90
N ARG A 96 -3.12 -2.95 -1.99
CA ARG A 96 -4.09 -2.92 -3.09
C ARG A 96 -3.36 -2.60 -4.40
N GLY A 97 -3.84 -3.16 -5.51
CA GLY A 97 -3.14 -3.10 -6.78
C GLY A 97 -2.92 -1.71 -7.37
N ASP A 98 -3.77 -0.75 -7.01
CA ASP A 98 -3.65 0.65 -7.42
C ASP A 98 -2.90 1.52 -6.41
N HIS A 99 -2.43 0.95 -5.31
CA HIS A 99 -1.65 1.68 -4.31
C HIS A 99 -0.16 1.43 -4.47
N GLU A 100 0.63 2.29 -3.85
CA GLU A 100 2.08 2.22 -3.89
C GLU A 100 2.62 1.92 -2.50
N LEU A 101 3.57 0.98 -2.41
CA LEU A 101 4.22 0.65 -1.14
C LEU A 101 5.05 1.83 -0.65
N ASN A 102 4.88 2.18 0.63
CA ASN A 102 5.74 3.14 1.30
C ASN A 102 6.89 2.36 1.97
N GLU A 103 8.08 2.44 1.39
CA GLU A 103 9.23 1.68 1.87
C GLU A 103 9.66 2.06 3.29
N ILE A 104 9.48 3.32 3.67
CA ILE A 104 9.82 3.80 5.02
C ILE A 104 8.87 3.17 6.05
N LYS A 105 7.57 3.20 5.80
CA LYS A 105 6.58 2.56 6.67
C LYS A 105 6.80 1.05 6.76
N ALA A 106 7.06 0.41 5.61
CA ALA A 106 7.28 -1.02 5.53
C ALA A 106 8.50 -1.46 6.34
N ALA A 107 9.62 -0.72 6.22
CA ALA A 107 10.85 -1.04 6.94
C ALA A 107 10.73 -0.86 8.46
N GLN A 108 9.72 -0.14 8.93
CA GLN A 108 9.45 0.06 10.36
C GLN A 108 8.61 -1.07 10.97
N GLN A 109 8.04 -1.94 10.15
CA GLN A 109 7.20 -3.03 10.67
C GLN A 109 8.04 -4.08 11.38
N PRO A 110 7.53 -4.64 12.50
CA PRO A 110 8.22 -5.71 13.20
C PRO A 110 8.51 -6.89 12.29
N GLY A 111 9.73 -7.38 12.31
CA GLY A 111 10.15 -8.53 11.52
C GLY A 111 10.62 -8.21 10.11
N VAL A 112 10.52 -6.97 9.66
CA VAL A 112 10.97 -6.53 8.33
C VAL A 112 12.38 -5.96 8.43
N ALA A 113 13.26 -6.32 7.49
CA ALA A 113 14.61 -5.77 7.42
C ALA A 113 14.58 -4.28 7.10
N SER A 114 15.50 -3.53 7.72
CA SER A 114 15.64 -2.10 7.48
C SER A 114 17.10 -1.81 7.11
N PRO A 115 17.37 -1.17 5.96
CA PRO A 115 16.41 -0.73 4.94
C PRO A 115 15.72 -1.88 4.23
N LEU A 116 14.62 -1.57 3.55
CA LEU A 116 13.82 -2.57 2.84
C LEU A 116 14.61 -3.20 1.70
N VAL A 117 14.63 -4.51 1.63
CA VAL A 117 15.30 -5.26 0.56
C VAL A 117 14.29 -6.24 -0.05
N MET A 118 14.03 -6.06 -1.34
CA MET A 118 13.14 -6.97 -2.07
C MET A 118 13.80 -8.33 -2.26
N ALA A 119 13.02 -9.40 -2.14
CA ALA A 119 13.50 -10.74 -2.44
C ALA A 119 13.89 -10.86 -3.91
N THR A 120 14.96 -11.61 -4.18
CA THR A 120 15.37 -11.90 -5.55
C THR A 120 14.47 -12.97 -6.17
N ASP A 121 14.50 -13.10 -7.49
CA ASP A 121 13.75 -14.16 -8.18
C ASP A 121 14.17 -15.54 -7.68
N ALA A 122 15.44 -15.76 -7.45
CA ALA A 122 15.93 -17.03 -6.92
C ALA A 122 15.37 -17.32 -5.53
N GLU A 123 15.30 -16.30 -4.66
CA GLU A 123 14.70 -16.44 -3.33
C GLU A 123 13.21 -16.76 -3.41
N LEU A 124 12.47 -16.14 -4.34
CA LEU A 124 11.04 -16.43 -4.57
C LEU A 124 10.84 -17.87 -5.04
N ARG A 125 11.65 -18.32 -5.99
CA ARG A 125 11.57 -19.69 -6.51
C ARG A 125 11.86 -20.72 -5.42
N ASP A 126 12.85 -20.46 -4.60
CA ASP A 126 13.22 -21.36 -3.51
C ASP A 126 12.16 -21.42 -2.42
N ALA A 127 11.63 -20.27 -1.99
CA ALA A 127 10.70 -20.18 -0.87
C ALA A 127 9.24 -20.49 -1.25
N ILE A 128 8.83 -20.15 -2.48
CA ILE A 128 7.42 -20.18 -2.88
C ILE A 128 7.19 -21.08 -4.12
N GLY A 129 8.17 -21.10 -5.03
CA GLY A 129 8.04 -21.87 -6.26
C GLY A 129 7.35 -21.11 -7.39
N ALA A 130 7.16 -19.81 -7.28
CA ALA A 130 6.52 -18.96 -8.26
C ALA A 130 7.25 -17.63 -8.41
N GLY A 131 7.09 -16.98 -9.57
CA GLY A 131 7.65 -15.66 -9.83
C GLY A 131 6.77 -14.52 -9.32
N ALA A 132 7.33 -13.31 -9.34
CA ALA A 132 6.74 -12.11 -8.75
C ALA A 132 5.30 -11.80 -9.23
N GLY A 133 4.98 -12.10 -10.47
CA GLY A 133 3.63 -11.83 -11.02
C GLY A 133 2.56 -12.84 -10.62
N SER A 134 2.91 -13.87 -9.86
CA SER A 134 2.00 -14.95 -9.49
C SER A 134 1.89 -15.15 -7.99
N LEU A 135 2.26 -14.15 -7.20
CA LEU A 135 2.27 -14.25 -5.74
C LEU A 135 0.96 -13.80 -5.11
N GLY A 136 0.59 -14.43 -4.02
CA GLY A 136 -0.60 -14.08 -3.25
C GLY A 136 -0.55 -14.60 -1.82
N PRO A 137 -1.44 -14.10 -0.95
CA PRO A 137 -1.43 -14.47 0.47
C PRO A 137 -2.08 -15.82 0.79
N LEU A 138 -2.80 -16.42 -0.13
CA LEU A 138 -3.46 -17.71 0.11
C LEU A 138 -2.46 -18.86 -0.03
N ASN A 139 -2.35 -19.67 1.00
CA ASN A 139 -1.39 -20.79 1.07
C ASN A 139 0.07 -20.34 0.91
N LEU A 140 0.39 -19.14 1.37
CA LEU A 140 1.75 -18.61 1.36
C LEU A 140 2.47 -19.04 2.63
N PRO A 141 3.61 -19.77 2.54
CA PRO A 141 4.30 -20.27 3.72
C PRO A 141 5.26 -19.24 4.35
N LEU A 142 4.81 -18.00 4.48
CA LEU A 142 5.57 -16.87 5.02
C LEU A 142 4.68 -16.05 5.95
N PRO A 143 5.26 -15.31 6.90
CA PRO A 143 4.51 -14.29 7.62
C PRO A 143 3.98 -13.23 6.65
N ILE A 144 2.81 -12.68 6.91
CA ILE A 144 2.13 -11.73 6.03
C ILE A 144 1.70 -10.52 6.82
N ILE A 145 1.96 -9.33 6.26
CA ILE A 145 1.40 -8.06 6.75
C ILE A 145 0.60 -7.48 5.60
N ILE A 146 -0.65 -7.12 5.85
CA ILE A 146 -1.51 -6.50 4.84
C ILE A 146 -1.79 -5.04 5.20
N ASP A 147 -1.94 -4.22 4.17
CA ASP A 147 -2.34 -2.83 4.36
C ASP A 147 -3.78 -2.75 4.87
N ARG A 148 -4.09 -1.67 5.59
CA ARG A 148 -5.44 -1.41 6.13
C ARG A 148 -6.51 -1.46 5.05
N SER A 149 -6.22 -0.95 3.84
CA SER A 149 -7.18 -0.97 2.72
C SER A 149 -7.44 -2.38 2.20
N VAL A 150 -6.46 -3.26 2.29
CA VAL A 150 -6.60 -4.66 1.86
C VAL A 150 -7.52 -5.44 2.79
N GLU A 151 -7.45 -5.17 4.09
CA GLU A 151 -8.34 -5.80 5.08
C GLU A 151 -9.82 -5.57 4.75
N LEU A 152 -10.12 -4.43 4.15
CA LEU A 152 -11.51 -4.01 3.86
C LEU A 152 -11.99 -4.43 2.47
N MET A 153 -11.21 -5.24 1.74
CA MET A 153 -11.58 -5.74 0.42
C MET A 153 -12.40 -7.04 0.51
N SER A 154 -13.26 -7.22 -0.49
CA SER A 154 -14.03 -8.45 -0.70
C SER A 154 -13.95 -8.85 -2.17
N ASP A 155 -14.12 -10.15 -2.46
CA ASP A 155 -14.16 -10.69 -3.82
C ASP A 155 -12.95 -10.22 -4.66
N PHE A 156 -11.75 -10.35 -4.11
CA PHE A 156 -10.54 -9.83 -4.75
C PHE A 156 -9.74 -10.90 -5.49
N GLY A 157 -8.87 -10.45 -6.38
CA GLY A 157 -7.99 -11.32 -7.16
C GLY A 157 -6.57 -11.32 -6.61
N ILE A 158 -5.96 -12.49 -6.57
CA ILE A 158 -4.60 -12.69 -6.06
C ILE A 158 -3.82 -13.66 -6.95
N GLY A 159 -2.50 -13.55 -6.97
CA GLY A 159 -1.66 -14.63 -7.51
C GLY A 159 -1.85 -15.91 -6.68
N ALA A 160 -1.77 -17.04 -7.34
CA ALA A 160 -2.04 -18.33 -6.70
C ALA A 160 -0.77 -19.00 -6.13
N ASN A 161 0.37 -18.34 -6.18
CA ASN A 161 1.69 -18.89 -5.84
C ASN A 161 2.08 -20.06 -6.75
N ILE A 162 1.48 -20.10 -7.92
CA ILE A 162 1.76 -21.02 -9.01
C ILE A 162 1.89 -20.14 -10.25
N ASP A 163 2.96 -20.32 -11.02
CA ASP A 163 3.16 -19.53 -12.25
C ASP A 163 1.92 -19.59 -13.15
N ASP A 164 1.54 -18.44 -13.68
CA ASP A 164 0.44 -18.29 -14.63
C ASP A 164 -0.94 -18.69 -14.07
N LYS A 165 -1.13 -18.58 -12.76
CA LYS A 165 -2.43 -18.83 -12.12
C LYS A 165 -2.78 -17.76 -11.10
N HIS A 166 -4.07 -17.45 -11.04
CA HIS A 166 -4.64 -16.53 -10.06
C HIS A 166 -5.87 -17.14 -9.41
N TYR A 167 -6.18 -16.71 -8.19
CA TYR A 167 -7.48 -16.94 -7.57
C TYR A 167 -8.32 -15.66 -7.71
N PHE A 168 -9.58 -15.82 -8.07
CA PHE A 168 -10.56 -14.73 -8.06
C PHE A 168 -11.67 -15.06 -7.06
N GLY A 169 -12.41 -14.03 -6.65
CA GLY A 169 -13.47 -14.20 -5.67
C GLY A 169 -12.97 -14.53 -4.27
N VAL A 170 -11.77 -14.05 -3.94
CA VAL A 170 -11.14 -14.34 -2.64
C VAL A 170 -11.73 -13.45 -1.56
N ASN A 171 -11.99 -14.03 -0.39
CA ASN A 171 -12.54 -13.29 0.74
C ASN A 171 -11.85 -13.66 2.05
N TRP A 172 -11.55 -12.65 2.84
CA TRP A 172 -11.00 -12.83 4.18
C TRP A 172 -11.96 -13.65 5.06
N GLU A 173 -11.42 -14.41 5.97
CA GLU A 173 -12.12 -15.26 6.94
C GLU A 173 -12.74 -16.50 6.29
N ARG A 174 -13.40 -16.36 5.16
CA ARG A 174 -13.97 -17.50 4.43
C ARG A 174 -12.88 -18.38 3.80
N ASP A 175 -11.93 -17.75 3.10
CA ASP A 175 -10.91 -18.46 2.30
C ASP A 175 -9.54 -18.49 2.97
N LEU A 176 -9.22 -17.46 3.74
CA LEU A 176 -7.97 -17.35 4.48
C LEU A 176 -8.16 -16.43 5.68
N PRO A 177 -7.41 -16.65 6.78
CA PRO A 177 -7.51 -15.77 7.95
C PRO A 177 -6.93 -14.39 7.64
N VAL A 178 -7.39 -13.37 8.36
CA VAL A 178 -6.86 -12.01 8.27
C VAL A 178 -5.47 -11.98 8.92
N PRO A 179 -4.43 -11.62 8.18
CA PRO A 179 -3.09 -11.51 8.75
C PRO A 179 -2.92 -10.25 9.60
N THR A 180 -1.70 -9.96 10.01
CA THR A 180 -1.35 -8.68 10.66
C THR A 180 -1.68 -7.52 9.73
N VAL A 181 -2.33 -6.49 10.25
CA VAL A 181 -2.75 -5.31 9.49
C VAL A 181 -1.89 -4.13 9.91
N ALA A 182 -1.42 -3.36 8.94
CA ALA A 182 -0.61 -2.16 9.18
C ALA A 182 -0.79 -1.14 8.06
N ASP A 183 -0.36 0.08 8.31
CA ASP A 183 -0.28 1.13 7.29
C ASP A 183 1.00 0.92 6.49
N LEU A 184 0.88 0.50 5.24
CA LEU A 184 2.02 0.15 4.38
C LEU A 184 2.13 1.03 3.13
N ARG A 185 1.11 1.79 2.80
CA ARG A 185 1.04 2.49 1.51
C ARG A 185 1.27 3.98 1.61
N ASN A 186 1.61 4.59 0.49
CA ASN A 186 1.53 6.03 0.34
C ASN A 186 0.06 6.45 0.33
N VAL A 187 -0.20 7.63 0.88
CA VAL A 187 -1.52 8.25 0.71
C VAL A 187 -1.74 8.63 -0.74
N VAL A 188 -3.00 8.71 -1.14
CA VAL A 188 -3.39 9.27 -2.43
C VAL A 188 -4.33 10.47 -2.19
N ALA A 189 -4.35 11.38 -3.16
CA ALA A 189 -5.23 12.54 -3.06
C ALA A 189 -6.69 12.09 -2.90
N GLY A 190 -7.41 12.71 -1.97
CA GLY A 190 -8.77 12.36 -1.64
C GLY A 190 -8.93 11.34 -0.51
N ASP A 191 -7.85 10.78 0.01
CA ASP A 191 -7.92 9.96 1.21
C ASP A 191 -8.42 10.79 2.39
N PRO A 192 -9.12 10.18 3.36
CA PRO A 192 -9.52 10.90 4.57
C PRO A 192 -8.30 11.42 5.33
N SER A 193 -8.42 12.61 5.91
CA SER A 193 -7.38 13.13 6.78
C SER A 193 -7.31 12.28 8.06
N PRO A 194 -6.10 11.96 8.55
CA PRO A 194 -5.94 11.17 9.78
C PRO A 194 -6.60 11.80 11.03
N ASP A 195 -6.77 13.11 11.04
CA ASP A 195 -7.43 13.81 12.14
C ASP A 195 -8.96 13.83 12.02
N GLY A 196 -9.51 13.18 10.99
CA GLY A 196 -10.94 13.12 10.76
C GLY A 196 -11.55 14.38 10.15
N LYS A 197 -10.72 15.34 9.75
CA LYS A 197 -11.18 16.63 9.21
C LYS A 197 -10.71 16.81 7.79
N GLY A 198 -11.64 16.71 6.84
CA GLY A 198 -11.36 16.89 5.42
C GLY A 198 -10.68 15.71 4.75
N THR A 199 -10.19 15.95 3.56
CA THR A 199 -9.46 14.97 2.75
C THR A 199 -8.08 15.50 2.40
N LEU A 200 -7.20 14.60 1.98
CA LEU A 200 -5.80 14.92 1.73
C LEU A 200 -5.57 15.42 0.31
N GLU A 201 -4.69 16.39 0.20
CA GLU A 201 -4.14 16.89 -1.07
C GLU A 201 -2.62 16.70 -1.03
N ILE A 202 -2.02 16.54 -2.21
CA ILE A 202 -0.59 16.28 -2.34
C ILE A 202 0.02 17.37 -3.23
N LYS A 203 1.09 18.03 -2.76
CA LYS A 203 1.84 19.01 -3.53
C LYS A 203 3.34 18.83 -3.31
N ARG A 204 4.12 19.26 -4.31
CA ARG A 204 5.58 19.27 -4.19
C ARG A 204 5.99 20.23 -3.08
N GLY A 205 7.03 19.90 -2.34
CA GLY A 205 7.55 20.75 -1.30
C GLY A 205 7.94 22.14 -1.78
N ILE A 206 8.49 22.25 -2.99
CA ILE A 206 8.86 23.53 -3.58
C ILE A 206 7.64 24.42 -3.83
N GLU A 207 6.50 23.84 -4.24
CA GLU A 207 5.24 24.58 -4.45
C GLU A 207 4.71 25.08 -3.11
N VAL A 208 4.73 24.25 -2.09
CA VAL A 208 4.32 24.61 -0.74
C VAL A 208 5.20 25.72 -0.19
N GLY A 209 6.51 25.61 -0.34
CA GLY A 209 7.46 26.63 0.10
C GLY A 209 7.22 27.97 -0.55
N HIS A 210 6.91 27.98 -1.86
CA HIS A 210 6.63 29.21 -2.58
C HIS A 210 5.35 29.89 -2.07
N ILE A 211 4.29 29.12 -1.88
CA ILE A 211 3.02 29.64 -1.32
C ILE A 211 3.24 30.19 0.09
N PHE A 212 3.98 29.49 0.90
CA PHE A 212 4.29 29.88 2.28
C PHE A 212 5.06 31.19 2.33
N GLN A 213 6.07 31.37 1.46
CA GLN A 213 6.84 32.61 1.36
C GLN A 213 5.97 33.79 0.96
N LEU A 214 5.06 33.59 0.01
CA LEU A 214 4.12 34.65 -0.39
C LEU A 214 3.21 35.05 0.75
N GLY A 215 2.71 34.08 1.52
CA GLY A 215 1.89 34.33 2.70
C GLY A 215 2.63 35.17 3.73
N ASN A 216 3.88 34.85 4.01
CA ASN A 216 4.70 35.60 4.96
C ASN A 216 5.00 37.00 4.46
N LYS A 217 5.11 37.20 3.16
CA LYS A 217 5.42 38.50 2.57
C LYS A 217 4.30 39.52 2.79
N TYR A 218 3.08 39.06 2.93
CA TYR A 218 1.92 39.93 3.10
C TYR A 218 1.38 39.98 4.53
N SER A 219 1.99 39.25 5.41
CA SER A 219 1.64 39.29 6.83
C SER A 219 2.48 40.30 7.59
#